data_3162b5c1da343f6628912409ae14d122
#
_entry.id   3162b5c1da343f6628912409ae14d122
#
_cell.length_a   1.000
_cell.length_b   1.000
_cell.length_c   1.000
_cell.angle_alpha   90.00
_cell.angle_beta   90.00
_cell.angle_gamma   90.00
#
_symmetry.space_group_name_H-M   'P 1'
#
loop_
_entity.id
_entity.type
_entity.pdbx_description
1 polymer ?
#
loop_
_entity_poly.entity_id
_entity_poly.type
_entity_poly.pdbx_seq_one_letter_code
_entity_poly.pdbx_strand_id
1 'polypeptide(L)'
;MRRSSSRLFCSSSRAASRRSRHCVTNSSIPPTKQSIAKQIIQHTSSLRKPSGKNPGGQPGHAGHSLDKNTSPDKTIEHKAKTCPFCGHAIPEDAEQVCVKTIQEIEITGPMQPCSVTEHKYYSAVCTHCHKAARAESVTGDCKKVMYGPVLQTMVVYLSVVQSVPYNRIAEIMRDIFMVPTFSEGTVKNILSKNKHKATPVYDSILSYIEKFKAAGMDETGAYINQRLCWFWCLQCPKLCYVFADESRGLKALERHGILKHLEDIILYTDRHGTYFKLKVRGHQVCLVHLLRNLQYLCDLNKEQHWASDIQELLRQAIHESNTKPREQIDVGSLKKQLHKLLEQDVSSYERKGCKDFQALQNGLINCEQYIFTFLEQEGVPHHNNSSEGAIRILKVKSKVSGGFRTEVGADEYACFHSIVETAKRNGVSKFKALFQLISDMAPKNDFIGRLLSEND
;
A
#
# COMPACT_ATOMS: atom_id res chain seq x y z
N MET A 1 52.41 -33.44 0.11
CA MET A 1 53.62 -32.60 0.28
C MET A 1 53.16 -31.25 0.77
N ARG A 2 53.20 -31.02 2.06
CA ARG A 2 54.23 -30.33 2.85
C ARG A 2 54.35 -28.86 2.48
N ARG A 3 53.85 -28.04 3.42
CA ARG A 3 54.52 -27.00 4.27
C ARG A 3 54.60 -25.62 3.58
N SER A 4 54.53 -24.46 4.20
CA SER A 4 54.47 -23.97 5.61
C SER A 4 54.27 -22.46 5.57
N SER A 5 53.45 -21.90 6.43
CA SER A 5 53.79 -20.97 7.54
C SER A 5 54.77 -19.81 7.27
N SER A 6 54.33 -18.60 7.53
CA SER A 6 55.07 -17.70 8.43
C SER A 6 54.20 -16.54 8.94
N ARG A 7 54.17 -16.44 10.26
CA ARG A 7 53.69 -15.31 11.06
C ARG A 7 54.77 -14.21 11.06
N LEU A 8 54.33 -12.96 11.18
CA LEU A 8 55.18 -11.95 11.82
C LEU A 8 54.32 -11.08 12.74
N PHE A 9 54.66 -11.20 14.01
CA PHE A 9 54.30 -10.27 15.12
C PHE A 9 55.06 -8.95 14.98
N CYS A 10 54.45 -7.85 15.33
CA CYS A 10 55.15 -6.75 15.98
C CYS A 10 54.24 -6.05 17.00
N SER A 11 54.72 -6.03 18.19
CA SER A 11 54.17 -5.48 19.41
C SER A 11 54.67 -4.06 19.65
N SER A 12 53.91 -3.33 20.45
CA SER A 12 54.22 -2.25 21.39
C SER A 12 53.48 -0.97 21.07
N SER A 13 52.98 -0.14 22.00
CA SER A 13 53.15 -0.03 23.46
C SER A 13 52.13 0.95 24.01
N ARG A 14 51.84 0.81 25.26
CA ARG A 14 50.94 1.54 26.16
C ARG A 14 51.08 3.07 26.12
N ALA A 15 49.93 3.76 26.21
CA ALA A 15 49.82 4.94 27.05
C ALA A 15 48.42 5.04 27.67
N ALA A 16 48.35 4.93 28.97
CA ALA A 16 47.14 5.07 29.78
C ALA A 16 46.87 6.56 30.01
N SER A 17 45.64 6.99 29.73
CA SER A 17 45.10 8.23 30.28
C SER A 17 43.79 7.93 31.00
N ARG A 18 43.87 7.94 32.34
CA ARG A 18 42.72 7.95 33.25
C ARG A 18 41.96 9.27 33.07
N ARG A 19 40.70 9.19 32.66
CA ARG A 19 39.72 10.24 32.94
C ARG A 19 38.50 9.64 33.65
N SER A 20 38.23 10.25 34.78
CA SER A 20 37.22 10.00 35.79
C SER A 20 35.83 9.75 35.19
N ARG A 21 35.22 8.64 35.61
CA ARG A 21 33.77 8.39 35.46
C ARG A 21 33.03 9.31 36.41
N HIS A 22 32.35 10.30 35.87
CA HIS A 22 31.22 10.93 36.57
C HIS A 22 30.00 10.07 36.25
N CYS A 23 29.53 9.36 37.28
CA CYS A 23 28.26 8.68 37.30
C CYS A 23 27.18 9.76 37.42
N VAL A 24 26.53 10.12 36.29
CA VAL A 24 25.32 10.91 36.33
C VAL A 24 24.17 9.91 36.28
N THR A 25 23.61 9.68 37.46
CA THR A 25 22.31 8.98 37.61
C THR A 25 21.22 9.90 37.06
N ASN A 26 20.87 9.74 35.78
CA ASN A 26 19.63 10.28 35.25
C ASN A 26 18.54 9.23 35.39
N SER A 27 17.84 9.30 36.52
CA SER A 27 16.50 8.69 36.68
C SER A 27 15.49 9.52 35.88
N SER A 28 15.38 9.29 34.59
CA SER A 28 14.29 9.83 33.79
C SER A 28 13.14 8.83 33.77
N ILE A 29 12.10 9.10 34.56
CA ILE A 29 10.78 8.49 34.48
C ILE A 29 10.27 8.62 33.04
N PRO A 30 9.85 7.54 32.36
CA PRO A 30 9.26 7.67 31.03
C PRO A 30 7.95 8.46 31.09
N PRO A 31 7.74 9.45 30.23
CA PRO A 31 6.57 10.30 30.26
C PRO A 31 5.30 9.50 29.93
N THR A 32 4.20 9.79 30.62
CA THR A 32 2.87 9.24 30.37
C THR A 32 2.41 9.49 28.92
N LYS A 33 1.57 8.62 28.34
CA LYS A 33 1.09 8.72 26.94
C LYS A 33 0.55 10.11 26.55
N GLN A 34 0.04 10.91 27.50
CA GLN A 34 -0.37 12.29 27.25
C GLN A 34 0.81 13.28 27.13
N SER A 35 1.93 13.03 27.81
CA SER A 35 3.13 13.85 27.69
C SER A 35 3.95 13.50 26.44
N ILE A 36 3.94 12.23 26.03
CA ILE A 36 4.56 11.77 24.77
C ILE A 36 3.83 12.39 23.56
N ALA A 37 2.49 12.45 23.60
CA ALA A 37 1.71 13.08 22.51
C ALA A 37 1.96 14.60 22.42
N LYS A 38 2.30 15.27 23.51
CA LYS A 38 2.64 16.72 23.52
C LYS A 38 4.10 17.02 23.15
N GLN A 39 5.03 16.09 23.32
CA GLN A 39 6.46 16.32 23.02
C GLN A 39 6.89 15.95 21.59
N ILE A 40 6.07 15.23 20.82
CA ILE A 40 6.45 14.77 19.46
C ILE A 40 5.97 15.74 18.36
N ILE A 41 5.28 16.82 18.69
CA ILE A 41 4.91 17.84 17.70
C ILE A 41 5.80 19.08 17.86
N GLN A 42 7.10 18.94 17.70
CA GLN A 42 7.85 20.01 17.08
C GLN A 42 7.65 19.88 15.57
N HIS A 43 6.61 20.58 15.07
CA HIS A 43 6.52 20.84 13.66
C HIS A 43 7.83 21.48 13.20
N THR A 44 8.64 20.76 12.47
CA THR A 44 9.59 21.38 11.58
C THR A 44 8.76 22.05 10.49
N SER A 45 8.21 23.21 10.81
CA SER A 45 7.56 24.06 9.81
C SER A 45 8.63 24.38 8.78
N SER A 46 8.34 24.08 7.51
CA SER A 46 9.22 24.49 6.42
C SER A 46 9.46 25.99 6.57
N LEU A 47 10.72 26.40 6.64
CA LEU A 47 11.10 27.82 6.66
C LEU A 47 10.77 28.53 5.33
N ARG A 48 10.27 27.79 4.32
CA ARG A 48 9.79 28.36 3.08
C ARG A 48 8.44 29.04 3.31
N LYS A 49 8.41 30.34 3.15
CA LYS A 49 7.14 31.11 3.12
C LYS A 49 6.29 30.58 1.97
N PRO A 50 4.98 30.40 2.15
CA PRO A 50 4.08 30.06 1.05
C PRO A 50 4.26 31.10 -0.06
N SER A 51 4.54 30.65 -1.28
CA SER A 51 4.76 31.55 -2.41
C SER A 51 3.47 32.17 -2.97
N GLY A 52 2.31 31.69 -2.51
CA GLY A 52 0.99 32.07 -3.06
C GLY A 52 0.73 31.57 -4.49
N LYS A 53 1.68 30.86 -5.07
CA LYS A 53 1.58 30.34 -6.45
C LYS A 53 1.00 28.92 -6.45
N ASN A 54 0.20 28.61 -7.47
CA ASN A 54 -0.33 27.26 -7.65
C ASN A 54 0.79 26.24 -7.89
N PRO A 55 0.64 25.00 -7.40
CA PRO A 55 1.57 23.91 -7.73
C PRO A 55 1.58 23.64 -9.24
N GLY A 56 2.77 23.52 -9.84
CA GLY A 56 2.92 23.26 -11.27
C GLY A 56 3.55 24.42 -12.05
N GLY A 57 3.47 24.32 -13.39
CA GLY A 57 3.96 25.37 -14.27
C GLY A 57 3.20 26.69 -14.07
N GLN A 58 3.94 27.76 -13.88
CA GLN A 58 3.36 29.10 -13.73
C GLN A 58 2.87 29.65 -15.09
N PRO A 59 1.93 30.61 -15.13
CA PRO A 59 1.60 31.30 -16.38
C PRO A 59 2.85 31.83 -17.08
N GLY A 60 2.99 31.52 -18.37
CA GLY A 60 4.18 31.87 -19.15
C GLY A 60 5.33 30.85 -19.12
N HIS A 61 5.20 29.75 -18.36
CA HIS A 61 6.19 28.66 -18.45
C HIS A 61 6.05 27.93 -19.79
N ALA A 62 7.14 27.92 -20.58
CA ALA A 62 7.16 27.17 -21.83
C ALA A 62 6.94 25.69 -21.57
N GLY A 63 5.90 25.11 -22.17
CA GLY A 63 5.65 23.68 -22.09
C GLY A 63 6.75 22.92 -22.84
N HIS A 64 7.38 21.96 -22.17
CA HIS A 64 8.31 21.03 -22.83
C HIS A 64 7.52 19.80 -23.29
N SER A 65 7.44 19.60 -24.60
CA SER A 65 6.99 18.36 -25.24
C SER A 65 8.21 17.53 -25.65
N LEU A 66 8.03 16.22 -25.72
CA LEU A 66 9.05 15.34 -26.31
C LEU A 66 9.12 15.61 -27.80
N ASP A 67 10.32 15.84 -28.31
CA ASP A 67 10.56 15.99 -29.74
C ASP A 67 10.58 14.63 -30.45
N LYS A 68 10.11 14.60 -31.69
CA LYS A 68 10.19 13.39 -32.51
C LYS A 68 11.64 13.09 -32.88
N ASN A 69 12.01 11.81 -32.77
CA ASN A 69 13.26 11.32 -33.32
C ASN A 69 13.17 11.27 -34.88
N THR A 70 14.15 11.77 -35.55
CA THR A 70 14.21 11.76 -37.01
C THR A 70 14.55 10.37 -37.61
N SER A 71 15.16 9.50 -36.80
CA SER A 71 15.58 8.15 -37.17
C SER A 71 15.08 7.14 -36.16
N PRO A 72 13.79 6.70 -36.22
CA PRO A 72 13.26 5.67 -35.34
C PRO A 72 13.93 4.32 -35.65
N ASP A 73 14.15 3.53 -34.58
CA ASP A 73 14.77 2.20 -34.71
C ASP A 73 13.85 1.19 -35.39
N LYS A 74 12.54 1.39 -35.26
CA LYS A 74 11.51 0.51 -35.83
C LYS A 74 10.30 1.31 -36.28
N THR A 75 9.71 0.91 -37.40
CA THR A 75 8.42 1.43 -37.87
C THR A 75 7.38 0.32 -37.88
N ILE A 76 6.20 0.57 -37.32
CA ILE A 76 5.04 -0.34 -37.33
C ILE A 76 3.88 0.37 -38.02
N GLU A 77 3.37 -0.24 -39.09
CA GLU A 77 2.21 0.26 -39.82
C GLU A 77 0.93 -0.39 -39.31
N HIS A 78 -0.05 0.43 -38.94
CA HIS A 78 -1.38 0.03 -38.54
C HIS A 78 -2.35 0.40 -39.67
N LYS A 79 -2.74 -0.61 -40.48
CA LYS A 79 -3.68 -0.46 -41.58
C LYS A 79 -5.12 -0.77 -41.12
N ALA A 80 -6.09 -0.06 -41.71
CA ALA A 80 -7.49 -0.36 -41.48
C ALA A 80 -7.85 -1.71 -42.14
N LYS A 81 -8.30 -2.69 -41.34
CA LYS A 81 -8.66 -4.02 -41.84
C LYS A 81 -10.18 -4.18 -41.98
N THR A 82 -10.94 -3.46 -41.20
CA THR A 82 -12.42 -3.55 -41.18
C THR A 82 -13.00 -2.15 -41.06
N CYS A 83 -14.08 -1.88 -41.74
CA CYS A 83 -14.78 -0.61 -41.66
C CYS A 83 -15.58 -0.54 -40.34
N PRO A 84 -15.33 0.43 -39.43
CA PRO A 84 -16.03 0.53 -38.16
C PRO A 84 -17.50 0.96 -38.31
N PHE A 85 -17.92 1.40 -39.50
CA PHE A 85 -19.28 1.91 -39.75
C PHE A 85 -20.22 0.86 -40.32
N CYS A 86 -19.71 -0.10 -41.12
CA CYS A 86 -20.56 -1.10 -41.78
C CYS A 86 -20.06 -2.54 -41.64
N GLY A 87 -18.93 -2.75 -40.96
CA GLY A 87 -18.38 -4.08 -40.73
C GLY A 87 -17.69 -4.75 -41.94
N HIS A 88 -17.71 -4.12 -43.13
CA HIS A 88 -17.07 -4.70 -44.31
C HIS A 88 -15.54 -4.70 -44.19
N ALA A 89 -14.91 -5.77 -44.69
CA ALA A 89 -13.46 -5.87 -44.76
C ALA A 89 -12.90 -4.80 -45.72
N ILE A 90 -11.78 -4.20 -45.36
CA ILE A 90 -11.02 -3.31 -46.24
C ILE A 90 -10.02 -4.20 -46.98
N PRO A 91 -10.04 -4.20 -48.33
CA PRO A 91 -9.10 -4.98 -49.14
C PRO A 91 -7.64 -4.63 -48.81
N GLU A 92 -6.74 -5.61 -48.86
CA GLU A 92 -5.31 -5.40 -48.57
C GLU A 92 -4.64 -4.48 -49.56
N ASP A 93 -5.13 -4.45 -50.80
CA ASP A 93 -4.68 -3.58 -51.92
C ASP A 93 -5.35 -2.20 -51.91
N ALA A 94 -6.29 -1.93 -51.00
CA ALA A 94 -6.92 -0.63 -50.88
C ALA A 94 -5.88 0.47 -50.61
N GLU A 95 -6.00 1.59 -51.33
CA GLU A 95 -5.17 2.75 -51.09
C GLU A 95 -5.36 3.26 -49.64
N GLN A 96 -4.27 3.31 -48.88
CA GLN A 96 -4.28 3.73 -47.49
C GLN A 96 -3.38 4.96 -47.31
N VAL A 97 -3.91 6.00 -46.67
CA VAL A 97 -3.22 7.26 -46.42
C VAL A 97 -2.83 7.33 -44.93
N CYS A 98 -1.56 7.64 -44.67
CA CYS A 98 -1.11 7.83 -43.27
C CYS A 98 -1.72 9.10 -42.68
N VAL A 99 -2.54 8.94 -41.65
CA VAL A 99 -3.29 10.04 -41.01
C VAL A 99 -2.74 10.44 -39.66
N LYS A 100 -1.94 9.57 -39.03
CA LYS A 100 -1.36 9.83 -37.70
C LYS A 100 -0.04 9.07 -37.51
N THR A 101 0.94 9.72 -36.91
CA THR A 101 2.22 9.11 -36.53
C THR A 101 2.47 9.35 -35.05
N ILE A 102 2.75 8.30 -34.28
CA ILE A 102 3.13 8.36 -32.88
C ILE A 102 4.47 7.68 -32.72
N GLN A 103 5.38 8.27 -31.95
CA GLN A 103 6.62 7.61 -31.53
C GLN A 103 6.54 7.15 -30.10
N GLU A 104 6.93 5.90 -29.87
CA GLU A 104 7.02 5.27 -28.55
C GLU A 104 8.49 5.13 -28.17
N ILE A 105 8.85 5.68 -27.01
CA ILE A 105 10.19 5.59 -26.42
C ILE A 105 10.17 4.52 -25.33
N GLU A 106 10.96 3.47 -25.49
CA GLU A 106 11.04 2.38 -24.52
C GLU A 106 12.48 2.17 -24.02
N ILE A 107 12.61 1.79 -22.74
CA ILE A 107 13.89 1.41 -22.15
C ILE A 107 14.29 0.01 -22.61
N THR A 108 15.56 -0.16 -23.00
CA THR A 108 16.12 -1.43 -23.46
C THR A 108 16.95 -2.13 -22.40
N GLY A 109 17.56 -1.38 -21.49
CA GLY A 109 18.37 -1.88 -20.39
C GLY A 109 19.14 -0.76 -19.69
N PRO A 110 19.86 -1.10 -18.59
CA PRO A 110 20.76 -0.15 -17.94
C PRO A 110 21.90 0.27 -18.89
N MET A 111 22.23 1.55 -18.88
CA MET A 111 23.32 2.13 -19.69
C MET A 111 23.21 1.84 -21.19
N GLN A 112 21.99 1.66 -21.69
CA GLN A 112 21.69 1.48 -23.12
C GLN A 112 20.77 2.59 -23.59
N PRO A 113 20.94 3.05 -24.88
CA PRO A 113 20.00 4.00 -25.46
C PRO A 113 18.58 3.44 -25.48
N CYS A 114 17.60 4.32 -25.29
CA CYS A 114 16.20 3.94 -25.45
C CYS A 114 15.92 3.56 -26.90
N SER A 115 15.05 2.57 -27.11
CA SER A 115 14.54 2.28 -28.44
C SER A 115 13.36 3.20 -28.77
N VAL A 116 13.28 3.62 -30.02
CA VAL A 116 12.20 4.46 -30.56
C VAL A 116 11.45 3.69 -31.64
N THR A 117 10.18 3.34 -31.34
CA THR A 117 9.29 2.72 -32.34
C THR A 117 8.33 3.77 -32.89
N GLU A 118 8.31 3.94 -34.21
CA GLU A 118 7.35 4.80 -34.87
C GLU A 118 6.12 4.00 -35.31
N HIS A 119 4.94 4.39 -34.83
CA HIS A 119 3.65 3.81 -35.19
C HIS A 119 2.96 4.72 -36.21
N LYS A 120 2.76 4.24 -37.42
CA LYS A 120 2.05 4.93 -38.50
C LYS A 120 0.64 4.37 -38.63
N TYR A 121 -0.35 5.21 -38.46
CA TYR A 121 -1.76 4.83 -38.55
C TYR A 121 -2.34 5.29 -39.85
N TYR A 122 -2.95 4.39 -40.59
CA TYR A 122 -3.49 4.62 -41.90
C TYR A 122 -5.02 4.66 -41.90
N SER A 123 -5.57 5.32 -42.91
CA SER A 123 -6.99 5.36 -43.21
C SER A 123 -7.21 4.97 -44.68
N ALA A 124 -8.25 4.17 -44.93
CA ALA A 124 -8.70 3.82 -46.26
C ALA A 124 -10.17 4.19 -46.41
N VAL A 125 -10.61 4.43 -47.66
CA VAL A 125 -12.03 4.62 -47.97
C VAL A 125 -12.68 3.25 -48.14
N CYS A 126 -13.74 2.99 -47.37
CA CYS A 126 -14.50 1.75 -47.45
C CYS A 126 -15.22 1.67 -48.82
N THR A 127 -15.01 0.60 -49.56
CA THR A 127 -15.62 0.37 -50.86
C THR A 127 -17.13 0.17 -50.77
N HIS A 128 -17.67 -0.25 -49.63
CA HIS A 128 -19.09 -0.50 -49.47
C HIS A 128 -19.90 0.74 -49.02
N CYS A 129 -19.42 1.47 -47.97
CA CYS A 129 -20.17 2.62 -47.42
C CYS A 129 -19.52 3.98 -47.70
N HIS A 130 -18.41 4.01 -48.43
CA HIS A 130 -17.63 5.19 -48.82
C HIS A 130 -17.17 6.08 -47.68
N LYS A 131 -17.20 5.60 -46.44
CA LYS A 131 -16.67 6.32 -45.28
C LYS A 131 -15.20 5.99 -45.05
N ALA A 132 -14.46 6.97 -44.50
CA ALA A 132 -13.05 6.77 -44.16
C ALA A 132 -12.90 5.86 -42.91
N ALA A 133 -12.48 4.62 -43.15
CA ALA A 133 -12.13 3.67 -42.11
C ALA A 133 -10.69 3.92 -41.64
N ARG A 134 -10.51 4.22 -40.37
CA ARG A 134 -9.18 4.46 -39.77
C ARG A 134 -8.74 3.26 -38.99
N ALA A 135 -7.43 2.95 -39.01
CA ALA A 135 -6.84 1.99 -38.13
C ALA A 135 -7.05 2.46 -36.65
N GLU A 136 -7.43 1.53 -35.80
CA GLU A 136 -7.56 1.82 -34.37
C GLU A 136 -6.22 2.23 -33.78
N SER A 137 -6.20 3.36 -33.06
CA SER A 137 -5.03 3.79 -32.32
C SER A 137 -4.92 2.96 -31.06
N VAL A 138 -3.87 2.15 -30.95
CA VAL A 138 -3.60 1.32 -29.76
C VAL A 138 -3.56 2.12 -28.46
N THR A 139 -3.37 3.44 -28.53
CA THR A 139 -3.15 4.28 -27.35
C THR A 139 -4.27 5.29 -27.05
N GLY A 140 -5.22 5.49 -27.94
CA GLY A 140 -6.27 6.52 -27.78
C GLY A 140 -5.76 7.95 -27.57
N ASP A 141 -4.43 8.16 -27.58
CA ASP A 141 -3.76 9.37 -27.15
C ASP A 141 -3.46 10.31 -28.36
N CYS A 142 -3.63 11.61 -28.14
CA CYS A 142 -3.35 12.62 -29.16
C CYS A 142 -1.88 13.07 -29.19
N LYS A 143 -1.02 12.53 -28.35
CA LYS A 143 0.39 12.90 -28.27
C LYS A 143 1.19 12.38 -29.47
N LYS A 144 2.17 13.18 -29.91
CA LYS A 144 3.06 12.78 -31.00
C LYS A 144 4.16 11.83 -30.54
N VAL A 145 4.58 11.93 -29.28
CA VAL A 145 5.60 11.09 -28.65
C VAL A 145 5.10 10.63 -27.29
N MET A 146 5.33 9.37 -26.94
CA MET A 146 4.93 8.77 -25.67
C MET A 146 6.00 7.83 -25.13
N TYR A 147 5.96 7.56 -23.85
CA TYR A 147 6.77 6.51 -23.22
C TYR A 147 6.08 5.16 -23.35
N GLY A 148 6.86 4.11 -23.58
CA GLY A 148 6.39 2.74 -23.72
C GLY A 148 5.94 2.12 -22.38
N PRO A 149 5.24 0.97 -22.43
CA PRO A 149 4.62 0.38 -21.25
C PRO A 149 5.63 -0.14 -20.22
N VAL A 150 6.82 -0.60 -20.63
CA VAL A 150 7.86 -1.07 -19.69
C VAL A 150 8.39 0.11 -18.88
N LEU A 151 8.72 1.23 -19.54
CA LEU A 151 9.18 2.45 -18.89
C LEU A 151 8.13 2.98 -17.91
N GLN A 152 6.87 3.08 -18.36
CA GLN A 152 5.79 3.54 -17.49
C GLN A 152 5.59 2.62 -16.28
N THR A 153 5.66 1.30 -16.49
CA THR A 153 5.57 0.31 -15.41
C THR A 153 6.71 0.46 -14.41
N MET A 154 7.93 0.65 -14.89
CA MET A 154 9.10 0.87 -14.02
C MET A 154 8.91 2.10 -13.13
N VAL A 155 8.39 3.21 -13.69
CA VAL A 155 8.12 4.44 -12.92
C VAL A 155 7.07 4.19 -11.83
N VAL A 156 5.95 3.54 -12.16
CA VAL A 156 4.90 3.22 -11.18
C VAL A 156 5.45 2.26 -10.12
N TYR A 157 6.19 1.23 -10.50
CA TYR A 157 6.80 0.26 -9.60
C TYR A 157 7.77 0.93 -8.62
N LEU A 158 8.69 1.76 -9.10
CA LEU A 158 9.64 2.50 -8.24
C LEU A 158 8.91 3.43 -7.27
N SER A 159 7.87 4.13 -7.72
CA SER A 159 7.11 5.06 -6.88
C SER A 159 6.29 4.35 -5.82
N VAL A 160 5.52 3.32 -6.20
CA VAL A 160 4.50 2.70 -5.35
C VAL A 160 5.09 1.54 -4.55
N VAL A 161 5.82 0.64 -5.19
CA VAL A 161 6.33 -0.59 -4.55
C VAL A 161 7.63 -0.32 -3.79
N GLN A 162 8.53 0.48 -4.37
CA GLN A 162 9.84 0.77 -3.80
C GLN A 162 9.89 2.09 -3.01
N SER A 163 8.77 2.85 -2.98
CA SER A 163 8.65 4.12 -2.25
C SER A 163 9.66 5.19 -2.66
N VAL A 164 10.25 5.09 -3.86
CA VAL A 164 11.26 6.05 -4.34
C VAL A 164 10.59 7.41 -4.60
N PRO A 165 11.19 8.53 -4.13
CA PRO A 165 10.71 9.88 -4.45
C PRO A 165 10.84 10.23 -5.94
N TYR A 166 9.98 11.12 -6.42
CA TYR A 166 9.90 11.46 -7.86
C TYR A 166 11.20 12.01 -8.43
N ASN A 167 11.91 12.86 -7.66
CA ASN A 167 13.22 13.37 -8.08
C ASN A 167 14.25 12.25 -8.29
N ARG A 168 14.29 11.27 -7.40
CA ARG A 168 15.18 10.10 -7.52
C ARG A 168 14.77 9.17 -8.66
N ILE A 169 13.45 9.01 -8.89
CA ILE A 169 12.98 8.26 -10.06
C ILE A 169 13.45 8.96 -11.34
N ALA A 170 13.31 10.29 -11.41
CA ALA A 170 13.76 11.05 -12.57
C ALA A 170 15.28 10.93 -12.77
N GLU A 171 16.08 10.94 -11.72
CA GLU A 171 17.50 10.68 -11.73
C GLU A 171 17.84 9.27 -12.26
N ILE A 172 17.20 8.22 -11.71
CA ILE A 172 17.35 6.83 -12.17
C ILE A 172 17.05 6.71 -13.67
N MET A 173 15.97 7.34 -14.16
CA MET A 173 15.61 7.28 -15.57
C MET A 173 16.66 7.94 -16.45
N ARG A 174 17.23 9.07 -16.03
CA ARG A 174 18.28 9.75 -16.80
C ARG A 174 19.62 9.02 -16.74
N ASP A 175 20.06 8.66 -15.54
CA ASP A 175 21.44 8.23 -15.31
C ASP A 175 21.62 6.74 -15.59
N ILE A 176 20.63 5.91 -15.29
CA ILE A 176 20.70 4.46 -15.48
C ILE A 176 20.08 4.03 -16.82
N PHE A 177 18.91 4.57 -17.14
CA PHE A 177 18.17 4.16 -18.35
C PHE A 177 18.34 5.12 -19.53
N MET A 178 19.21 6.12 -19.39
CA MET A 178 19.56 7.07 -20.45
C MET A 178 18.36 7.77 -21.12
N VAL A 179 17.26 7.97 -20.36
CA VAL A 179 16.07 8.69 -20.86
C VAL A 179 16.32 10.19 -20.74
N PRO A 180 16.56 10.92 -21.84
CA PRO A 180 16.89 12.34 -21.76
C PRO A 180 15.68 13.14 -21.24
N THR A 181 15.98 14.28 -20.61
CA THR A 181 14.96 15.27 -20.15
C THR A 181 13.84 14.73 -19.25
N PHE A 182 14.03 13.57 -18.61
CA PHE A 182 13.05 12.99 -17.69
C PHE A 182 12.95 13.78 -16.40
N SER A 183 11.75 14.21 -16.03
CA SER A 183 11.50 15.13 -14.91
C SER A 183 10.54 14.54 -13.86
N GLU A 184 10.46 15.16 -12.66
CA GLU A 184 9.45 14.84 -11.65
C GLU A 184 8.02 15.03 -12.20
N GLY A 185 7.81 16.03 -13.06
CA GLY A 185 6.53 16.25 -13.73
C GLY A 185 6.17 15.09 -14.66
N THR A 186 7.15 14.50 -15.34
CA THR A 186 6.96 13.29 -16.15
C THR A 186 6.52 12.12 -15.31
N VAL A 187 7.17 11.89 -14.15
CA VAL A 187 6.76 10.84 -13.19
C VAL A 187 5.30 11.03 -12.77
N LYS A 188 4.92 12.25 -12.37
CA LYS A 188 3.54 12.58 -11.97
C LYS A 188 2.55 12.32 -13.11
N ASN A 189 2.88 12.74 -14.33
CA ASN A 189 2.00 12.55 -15.49
C ASN A 189 1.80 11.05 -15.81
N ILE A 190 2.83 10.23 -15.69
CA ILE A 190 2.74 8.78 -15.89
C ILE A 190 1.82 8.14 -14.84
N LEU A 191 1.97 8.50 -13.57
CA LEU A 191 1.10 8.01 -12.50
C LEU A 191 -0.36 8.40 -12.74
N SER A 192 -0.63 9.68 -13.01
CA SER A 192 -2.00 10.19 -13.23
C SER A 192 -2.67 9.54 -14.44
N LYS A 193 -1.95 9.41 -15.56
CA LYS A 193 -2.46 8.77 -16.77
C LYS A 193 -2.86 7.31 -16.50
N ASN A 194 -1.98 6.56 -15.84
CA ASN A 194 -2.23 5.14 -15.60
C ASN A 194 -3.24 4.90 -14.47
N LYS A 195 -3.50 5.88 -13.59
CA LYS A 195 -4.61 5.78 -12.61
C LYS A 195 -5.94 5.55 -13.30
N HIS A 196 -6.23 6.23 -14.41
CA HIS A 196 -7.47 6.03 -15.17
C HIS A 196 -7.65 4.57 -15.63
N LYS A 197 -6.55 3.90 -15.99
CA LYS A 197 -6.56 2.48 -16.33
C LYS A 197 -6.75 1.59 -15.11
N ALA A 198 -6.21 2.00 -13.96
CA ALA A 198 -6.24 1.25 -12.72
C ALA A 198 -7.57 1.36 -11.96
N THR A 199 -8.30 2.47 -12.09
CA THR A 199 -9.53 2.75 -11.34
C THR A 199 -10.57 1.63 -11.46
N PRO A 200 -10.93 1.10 -12.63
CA PRO A 200 -11.93 0.02 -12.72
C PRO A 200 -11.51 -1.25 -11.98
N VAL A 201 -10.22 -1.57 -12.00
CA VAL A 201 -9.65 -2.71 -11.25
C VAL A 201 -9.69 -2.44 -9.75
N TYR A 202 -9.30 -1.24 -9.33
CA TYR A 202 -9.34 -0.81 -7.94
C TYR A 202 -10.75 -0.86 -7.35
N ASP A 203 -11.74 -0.34 -8.07
CA ASP A 203 -13.14 -0.33 -7.64
C ASP A 203 -13.70 -1.75 -7.51
N SER A 204 -13.28 -2.67 -8.39
CA SER A 204 -13.72 -4.06 -8.33
C SER A 204 -13.19 -4.81 -7.10
N ILE A 205 -12.04 -4.43 -6.53
CA ILE A 205 -11.50 -5.09 -5.32
C ILE A 205 -12.51 -5.05 -4.18
N LEU A 206 -13.16 -3.91 -3.97
CA LEU A 206 -14.11 -3.72 -2.88
C LEU A 206 -15.34 -4.65 -3.02
N SER A 207 -15.88 -4.79 -4.23
CA SER A 207 -17.02 -5.69 -4.49
C SER A 207 -16.65 -7.18 -4.37
N TYR A 208 -15.36 -7.52 -4.57
CA TYR A 208 -14.89 -8.89 -4.35
C TYR A 208 -14.61 -9.20 -2.87
N ILE A 209 -14.27 -8.19 -2.04
CA ILE A 209 -14.04 -8.40 -0.60
C ILE A 209 -15.31 -8.89 0.09
N GLU A 210 -16.49 -8.42 -0.28
CA GLU A 210 -17.76 -8.86 0.32
C GLU A 210 -18.08 -10.36 0.12
N LYS A 211 -17.39 -11.04 -0.80
CA LYS A 211 -17.50 -12.50 -0.98
C LYS A 211 -16.76 -13.30 0.09
N PHE A 212 -15.96 -12.65 0.94
CA PHE A 212 -15.21 -13.30 2.01
C PHE A 212 -15.96 -13.19 3.33
N LYS A 213 -15.90 -14.25 4.14
CA LYS A 213 -16.57 -14.31 5.46
C LYS A 213 -15.90 -13.41 6.50
N ALA A 214 -14.63 -13.10 6.33
CA ALA A 214 -13.85 -12.30 7.28
C ALA A 214 -12.90 -11.34 6.55
N ALA A 215 -12.73 -10.14 7.11
CA ALA A 215 -11.79 -9.14 6.64
C ALA A 215 -11.10 -8.43 7.80
N GLY A 216 -9.85 -8.02 7.60
CA GLY A 216 -9.12 -7.18 8.53
C GLY A 216 -9.20 -5.72 8.15
N MET A 217 -9.24 -4.84 9.15
CA MET A 217 -9.16 -3.40 8.93
C MET A 217 -8.11 -2.77 9.85
N ASP A 218 -7.41 -1.78 9.33
CA ASP A 218 -6.45 -0.98 10.10
C ASP A 218 -6.27 0.40 9.44
N GLU A 219 -5.73 1.37 10.16
CA GLU A 219 -5.47 2.69 9.60
C GLU A 219 -4.12 3.24 10.08
N THR A 220 -3.54 4.12 9.27
CA THR A 220 -2.27 4.79 9.59
C THR A 220 -2.29 6.26 9.20
N GLY A 221 -1.79 7.11 10.09
CA GLY A 221 -1.64 8.54 9.83
C GLY A 221 -0.53 8.83 8.81
N ALA A 222 -0.80 9.75 7.90
CA ALA A 222 0.17 10.31 6.97
C ALA A 222 -0.14 11.80 6.72
N TYR A 223 0.90 12.58 6.39
CA TYR A 223 0.67 13.96 5.99
C TYR A 223 0.31 14.03 4.50
N ILE A 224 -0.85 14.63 4.22
CA ILE A 224 -1.33 14.93 2.88
C ILE A 224 -1.60 16.43 2.82
N ASN A 225 -0.98 17.13 1.87
CA ASN A 225 -1.09 18.57 1.75
C ASN A 225 -0.84 19.29 3.10
N GLN A 226 0.21 18.87 3.83
CA GLN A 226 0.60 19.37 5.15
C GLN A 226 -0.43 19.14 6.28
N ARG A 227 -1.53 18.43 6.04
CA ARG A 227 -2.53 18.06 7.03
C ARG A 227 -2.36 16.59 7.42
N LEU A 228 -2.63 16.27 8.68
CA LEU A 228 -2.69 14.88 9.12
C LEU A 228 -3.97 14.25 8.58
N CYS A 229 -3.79 13.28 7.71
CA CYS A 229 -4.84 12.44 7.14
C CYS A 229 -4.57 10.97 7.45
N TRP A 230 -5.45 10.09 7.02
CA TRP A 230 -5.39 8.67 7.37
C TRP A 230 -5.51 7.81 6.12
N PHE A 231 -4.61 6.85 5.99
CA PHE A 231 -4.79 5.75 5.06
C PHE A 231 -5.47 4.60 5.81
N TRP A 232 -6.56 4.15 5.25
CA TRP A 232 -7.33 3.01 5.71
C TRP A 232 -7.02 1.81 4.84
N CYS A 233 -6.97 0.64 5.44
CA CYS A 233 -6.81 -0.64 4.74
C CYS A 233 -7.94 -1.58 5.14
N LEU A 234 -8.69 -2.07 4.16
CA LEU A 234 -9.60 -3.20 4.29
C LEU A 234 -9.03 -4.36 3.49
N GLN A 235 -8.85 -5.52 4.10
CA GLN A 235 -8.18 -6.63 3.43
C GLN A 235 -8.74 -7.99 3.87
N CYS A 236 -8.63 -8.97 2.98
CA CYS A 236 -8.87 -10.39 3.24
C CYS A 236 -7.65 -11.22 2.76
N PRO A 237 -7.65 -12.54 2.88
CA PRO A 237 -6.48 -13.34 2.49
C PRO A 237 -5.98 -13.06 1.07
N LYS A 238 -6.87 -12.87 0.10
CA LYS A 238 -6.54 -12.67 -1.33
C LYS A 238 -6.60 -11.21 -1.81
N LEU A 239 -7.23 -10.28 -1.08
CA LEU A 239 -7.49 -8.91 -1.55
C LEU A 239 -7.03 -7.85 -0.55
N CYS A 240 -6.70 -6.67 -1.06
CA CYS A 240 -6.33 -5.52 -0.24
C CYS A 240 -6.86 -4.24 -0.88
N TYR A 241 -7.68 -3.50 -0.16
CA TYR A 241 -8.23 -2.21 -0.56
C TYR A 241 -7.73 -1.12 0.37
N VAL A 242 -7.07 -0.11 -0.18
CA VAL A 242 -6.51 1.01 0.58
C VAL A 242 -7.08 2.31 0.04
N PHE A 243 -7.48 3.21 0.91
CA PHE A 243 -7.93 4.55 0.54
C PHE A 243 -7.42 5.59 1.54
N ALA A 244 -7.37 6.86 1.14
CA ALA A 244 -6.95 7.98 1.97
C ALA A 244 -8.16 8.85 2.35
N ASP A 245 -8.18 9.35 3.60
CA ASP A 245 -9.22 10.25 4.07
C ASP A 245 -8.68 11.20 5.14
N GLU A 246 -9.28 12.36 5.30
CA GLU A 246 -8.94 13.33 6.35
C GLU A 246 -9.41 12.88 7.75
N SER A 247 -10.40 11.96 7.82
CA SER A 247 -11.01 11.49 9.07
C SER A 247 -10.45 10.12 9.47
N ARG A 248 -10.22 9.96 10.79
CA ARG A 248 -9.95 8.66 11.43
C ARG A 248 -11.23 7.97 11.92
N GLY A 249 -12.39 8.46 11.58
CA GLY A 249 -13.66 7.97 12.13
C GLY A 249 -14.59 7.38 11.08
N LEU A 250 -15.80 7.05 11.55
CA LEU A 250 -16.86 6.45 10.73
C LEU A 250 -17.14 7.24 9.44
N LYS A 251 -17.04 8.57 9.48
CA LYS A 251 -17.23 9.43 8.31
C LYS A 251 -16.34 9.11 7.12
N ALA A 252 -15.11 8.61 7.36
CA ALA A 252 -14.24 8.16 6.29
C ALA A 252 -14.84 6.94 5.57
N LEU A 253 -15.31 5.96 6.32
CA LEU A 253 -15.90 4.72 5.80
C LEU A 253 -17.21 4.99 5.05
N GLU A 254 -18.00 5.96 5.52
CA GLU A 254 -19.24 6.42 4.87
C GLU A 254 -18.93 7.07 3.51
N ARG A 255 -18.01 8.04 3.48
CA ARG A 255 -17.63 8.75 2.23
C ARG A 255 -17.11 7.82 1.15
N HIS A 256 -16.36 6.81 1.53
CA HIS A 256 -15.81 5.81 0.60
C HIS A 256 -16.74 4.61 0.34
N GLY A 257 -17.98 4.65 0.85
CA GLY A 257 -18.98 3.60 0.59
C GLY A 257 -18.62 2.23 1.15
N ILE A 258 -17.71 2.16 2.16
CA ILE A 258 -17.20 0.90 2.70
C ILE A 258 -18.28 0.14 3.47
N LEU A 259 -19.18 0.84 4.17
CA LEU A 259 -20.11 0.26 5.14
C LEU A 259 -20.99 -0.83 4.54
N LYS A 260 -21.50 -0.64 3.33
CA LYS A 260 -22.36 -1.60 2.64
C LYS A 260 -21.68 -2.94 2.33
N HIS A 261 -20.35 -2.97 2.27
CA HIS A 261 -19.57 -4.16 1.98
C HIS A 261 -19.17 -4.94 3.24
N LEU A 262 -19.54 -4.45 4.44
CA LEU A 262 -19.13 -5.03 5.73
C LEU A 262 -20.23 -5.82 6.44
N GLU A 263 -21.50 -5.70 6.05
CA GLU A 263 -22.65 -6.20 6.83
C GLU A 263 -22.56 -7.70 7.13
N ASP A 264 -22.09 -8.51 6.17
CA ASP A 264 -21.98 -9.97 6.32
C ASP A 264 -20.57 -10.45 6.67
N ILE A 265 -19.66 -9.52 6.99
CA ILE A 265 -18.24 -9.81 7.27
C ILE A 265 -18.00 -9.87 8.79
N ILE A 266 -17.15 -10.80 9.24
CA ILE A 266 -16.53 -10.76 10.55
C ILE A 266 -15.28 -9.90 10.45
N LEU A 267 -15.25 -8.77 11.17
CA LEU A 267 -14.18 -7.80 11.09
C LEU A 267 -13.14 -8.05 12.17
N TYR A 268 -11.87 -8.30 11.79
CA TYR A 268 -10.77 -8.42 12.74
C TYR A 268 -9.88 -7.18 12.74
N THR A 269 -9.76 -6.54 13.93
CA THR A 269 -9.14 -5.21 14.08
C THR A 269 -8.37 -5.08 15.38
N ASP A 270 -7.74 -3.94 15.60
CA ASP A 270 -7.37 -3.50 16.94
C ASP A 270 -8.63 -3.09 17.75
N ARG A 271 -8.41 -2.54 18.96
CA ARG A 271 -9.49 -2.09 19.84
C ARG A 271 -9.87 -0.61 19.64
N HIS A 272 -9.68 -0.05 18.45
CA HIS A 272 -10.11 1.33 18.22
C HIS A 272 -11.64 1.43 18.21
N GLY A 273 -12.19 2.37 18.98
CA GLY A 273 -13.64 2.47 19.21
C GLY A 273 -14.51 2.70 17.97
N THR A 274 -13.93 3.12 16.86
CA THR A 274 -14.66 3.27 15.60
C THR A 274 -15.14 1.92 15.08
N TYR A 275 -14.35 0.85 15.22
CA TYR A 275 -14.67 -0.45 14.67
C TYR A 275 -15.91 -1.07 15.32
N PHE A 276 -16.07 -0.91 16.64
CA PHE A 276 -17.23 -1.45 17.39
C PHE A 276 -18.55 -0.71 17.10
N LYS A 277 -18.51 0.40 16.34
CA LYS A 277 -19.71 1.12 15.87
C LYS A 277 -20.18 0.64 14.51
N LEU A 278 -19.42 -0.23 13.86
CA LEU A 278 -19.76 -0.72 12.53
C LEU A 278 -20.81 -1.82 12.62
N LYS A 279 -21.79 -1.76 11.71
CA LYS A 279 -22.75 -2.84 11.52
C LYS A 279 -22.07 -3.94 10.69
N VAL A 280 -21.64 -4.99 11.37
CA VAL A 280 -20.93 -6.14 10.81
C VAL A 280 -21.53 -7.41 11.38
N ARG A 281 -21.28 -8.55 10.74
CA ARG A 281 -21.73 -9.86 11.23
C ARG A 281 -21.12 -10.23 12.59
N GLY A 282 -19.89 -9.80 12.86
CA GLY A 282 -19.18 -10.02 14.12
C GLY A 282 -17.82 -9.34 14.13
N HIS A 283 -17.17 -9.37 15.28
CA HIS A 283 -15.83 -8.82 15.46
C HIS A 283 -14.86 -9.88 15.99
N GLN A 284 -13.57 -9.70 15.69
CA GLN A 284 -12.45 -10.35 16.36
C GLN A 284 -11.43 -9.28 16.75
N VAL A 285 -11.11 -9.23 18.03
CA VAL A 285 -10.06 -8.32 18.53
C VAL A 285 -8.67 -8.95 18.30
N CYS A 286 -7.74 -8.17 17.81
CA CYS A 286 -6.35 -8.61 17.59
C CYS A 286 -5.67 -8.99 18.92
N LEU A 287 -5.44 -10.28 19.13
CA LEU A 287 -4.82 -10.78 20.38
C LEU A 287 -3.37 -10.34 20.54
N VAL A 288 -2.66 -10.07 19.43
CA VAL A 288 -1.27 -9.56 19.48
C VAL A 288 -1.22 -8.19 20.18
N HIS A 289 -2.18 -7.32 19.91
CA HIS A 289 -2.29 -6.03 20.62
C HIS A 289 -2.66 -6.22 22.10
N LEU A 290 -3.55 -7.16 22.40
CA LEU A 290 -3.89 -7.48 23.80
C LEU A 290 -2.68 -8.00 24.56
N LEU A 291 -1.97 -8.96 24.00
CA LEU A 291 -0.77 -9.55 24.61
C LEU A 291 0.32 -8.50 24.86
N ARG A 292 0.52 -7.54 23.96
CA ARG A 292 1.46 -6.41 24.17
C ARG A 292 1.02 -5.49 25.30
N ASN A 293 -0.30 -5.19 25.40
CA ASN A 293 -0.81 -4.34 26.47
C ASN A 293 -0.72 -5.04 27.84
N LEU A 294 -1.00 -6.35 27.88
CA LEU A 294 -0.83 -7.16 29.09
C LEU A 294 0.64 -7.25 29.49
N GLN A 295 1.56 -7.44 28.52
CA GLN A 295 3.00 -7.44 28.79
C GLN A 295 3.47 -6.11 29.40
N TYR A 296 2.97 -4.99 28.91
CA TYR A 296 3.25 -3.68 29.51
C TYR A 296 2.85 -3.64 30.99
N LEU A 297 1.71 -4.19 31.37
CA LEU A 297 1.29 -4.26 32.79
C LEU A 297 2.15 -5.23 33.62
N CYS A 298 2.57 -6.36 33.05
CA CYS A 298 3.52 -7.27 33.69
C CYS A 298 4.86 -6.59 33.97
N ASP A 299 5.35 -5.77 33.03
CA ASP A 299 6.59 -5.02 33.19
C ASP A 299 6.44 -3.86 34.18
N LEU A 300 5.23 -3.32 34.30
CA LEU A 300 4.90 -2.21 35.18
C LEU A 300 4.86 -2.61 36.67
N ASN A 301 4.28 -3.78 36.98
CA ASN A 301 4.18 -4.37 38.30
C ASN A 301 4.47 -5.88 38.20
N LYS A 302 5.63 -6.30 38.68
CA LYS A 302 6.08 -7.71 38.61
C LYS A 302 5.44 -8.62 39.66
N GLU A 303 4.82 -8.06 40.67
CA GLU A 303 4.18 -8.79 41.78
C GLU A 303 2.71 -9.16 41.44
N GLN A 304 2.16 -8.57 40.36
CA GLN A 304 0.81 -8.85 39.92
C GLN A 304 0.74 -10.16 39.12
N HIS A 305 -0.39 -10.87 39.23
CA HIS A 305 -0.65 -12.09 38.47
C HIS A 305 -1.78 -11.92 37.44
N TRP A 306 -2.67 -10.97 37.63
CA TRP A 306 -3.84 -10.75 36.77
C TRP A 306 -3.53 -10.65 35.28
N ALA A 307 -2.55 -9.83 34.91
CA ALA A 307 -2.20 -9.65 33.48
C ALA A 307 -1.44 -10.86 32.93
N SER A 308 -0.62 -11.55 33.74
CA SER A 308 0.06 -12.77 33.32
C SER A 308 -0.91 -13.94 33.13
N ASP A 309 -1.91 -14.07 34.00
CA ASP A 309 -2.91 -15.14 33.89
C ASP A 309 -3.77 -14.96 32.62
N ILE A 310 -4.17 -13.72 32.29
CA ILE A 310 -4.86 -13.45 31.03
C ILE A 310 -3.93 -13.72 29.83
N GLN A 311 -2.64 -13.36 29.91
CA GLN A 311 -1.70 -13.68 28.84
C GLN A 311 -1.57 -15.19 28.61
N GLU A 312 -1.50 -15.98 29.69
CA GLU A 312 -1.41 -17.43 29.61
C GLU A 312 -2.66 -18.02 28.97
N LEU A 313 -3.84 -17.59 29.41
CA LEU A 313 -5.12 -18.00 28.82
C LEU A 313 -5.21 -17.70 27.31
N LEU A 314 -4.81 -16.50 26.90
CA LEU A 314 -4.81 -16.14 25.48
C LEU A 314 -3.78 -16.94 24.67
N ARG A 315 -2.59 -17.21 25.22
CA ARG A 315 -1.59 -18.07 24.58
C ARG A 315 -2.05 -19.51 24.47
N GLN A 316 -2.72 -20.04 25.52
CA GLN A 316 -3.36 -21.35 25.47
C GLN A 316 -4.39 -21.42 24.35
N ALA A 317 -5.29 -20.45 24.25
CA ALA A 317 -6.30 -20.38 23.20
C ALA A 317 -5.69 -20.37 21.79
N ILE A 318 -4.61 -19.60 21.59
CA ILE A 318 -3.85 -19.57 20.31
C ILE A 318 -3.18 -20.94 20.05
N HIS A 319 -2.58 -21.55 21.07
CA HIS A 319 -1.95 -22.87 20.94
C HIS A 319 -2.98 -23.94 20.56
N GLU A 320 -4.12 -23.96 21.24
CA GLU A 320 -5.18 -24.92 20.94
C GLU A 320 -5.73 -24.74 19.52
N SER A 321 -5.89 -23.50 19.05
CA SER A 321 -6.33 -23.24 17.66
C SER A 321 -5.36 -23.75 16.59
N ASN A 322 -4.08 -23.86 16.92
CA ASN A 322 -3.04 -24.34 16.01
C ASN A 322 -2.80 -25.86 16.08
N THR A 323 -3.24 -26.53 17.16
CA THR A 323 -2.89 -27.93 17.43
C THR A 323 -4.09 -28.85 17.52
N LYS A 324 -5.28 -28.34 17.71
CA LYS A 324 -6.51 -29.14 17.87
C LYS A 324 -7.51 -28.80 16.75
N PRO A 325 -8.30 -29.79 16.31
CA PRO A 325 -9.50 -29.52 15.53
C PRO A 325 -10.43 -28.58 16.31
N ARG A 326 -11.12 -27.70 15.63
CA ARG A 326 -11.98 -26.66 16.23
C ARG A 326 -13.06 -27.25 17.17
N GLU A 327 -13.63 -28.38 16.79
CA GLU A 327 -14.69 -29.08 17.51
C GLU A 327 -14.22 -29.66 18.87
N GLN A 328 -12.90 -29.78 19.05
CA GLN A 328 -12.28 -30.28 20.27
C GLN A 328 -11.85 -29.16 21.24
N ILE A 329 -12.04 -27.90 20.86
CA ILE A 329 -11.67 -26.74 21.69
C ILE A 329 -12.87 -26.35 22.53
N ASP A 330 -12.74 -26.41 23.85
CA ASP A 330 -13.78 -25.95 24.79
C ASP A 330 -13.75 -24.42 24.94
N VAL A 331 -14.30 -23.73 23.95
CA VAL A 331 -14.40 -22.27 23.93
C VAL A 331 -15.22 -21.74 25.11
N GLY A 332 -16.22 -22.52 25.57
CA GLY A 332 -17.05 -22.15 26.71
C GLY A 332 -16.24 -22.08 28.00
N SER A 333 -15.31 -23.02 28.23
CA SER A 333 -14.40 -23.00 29.39
C SER A 333 -13.45 -21.79 29.32
N LEU A 334 -12.85 -21.51 28.14
CA LEU A 334 -11.96 -20.35 27.96
C LEU A 334 -12.67 -19.03 28.22
N LYS A 335 -13.91 -18.87 27.77
CA LYS A 335 -14.74 -17.68 28.03
C LYS A 335 -15.05 -17.52 29.53
N LYS A 336 -15.42 -18.60 30.23
CA LYS A 336 -15.67 -18.57 31.66
C LYS A 336 -14.41 -18.20 32.46
N GLN A 337 -13.26 -18.72 32.09
CA GLN A 337 -11.99 -18.38 32.72
C GLN A 337 -11.63 -16.91 32.50
N LEU A 338 -11.78 -16.38 31.27
CA LEU A 338 -11.56 -14.98 31.00
C LEU A 338 -12.49 -14.09 31.84
N HIS A 339 -13.79 -14.41 31.87
CA HIS A 339 -14.77 -13.66 32.62
C HIS A 339 -14.41 -13.58 34.11
N LYS A 340 -14.07 -14.72 34.74
CA LYS A 340 -13.61 -14.77 36.12
C LYS A 340 -12.36 -13.91 36.38
N LEU A 341 -11.42 -13.85 35.44
CA LEU A 341 -10.25 -12.98 35.55
C LEU A 341 -10.64 -11.50 35.44
N LEU A 342 -11.61 -11.17 34.57
CA LEU A 342 -12.08 -9.80 34.38
C LEU A 342 -12.92 -9.26 35.55
N GLU A 343 -13.48 -10.14 36.43
CA GLU A 343 -14.19 -9.76 37.64
C GLU A 343 -13.27 -9.44 38.82
N GLN A 344 -11.98 -9.74 38.73
CA GLN A 344 -11.04 -9.51 39.84
C GLN A 344 -10.82 -8.02 40.09
N ASP A 345 -10.66 -7.63 41.36
CA ASP A 345 -10.24 -6.26 41.67
C ASP A 345 -8.76 -6.04 41.35
N VAL A 346 -8.49 -5.13 40.45
CA VAL A 346 -7.14 -4.76 40.01
C VAL A 346 -6.64 -3.47 40.68
N SER A 347 -7.42 -2.87 41.54
CA SER A 347 -7.09 -1.58 42.18
C SER A 347 -5.80 -1.61 42.98
N SER A 348 -5.50 -2.75 43.63
CA SER A 348 -4.29 -2.98 44.44
C SER A 348 -2.99 -2.98 43.57
N TYR A 349 -3.09 -3.21 42.27
CA TYR A 349 -1.94 -3.23 41.35
C TYR A 349 -1.61 -1.85 40.77
N GLU A 350 -2.51 -0.87 40.96
CA GLU A 350 -2.34 0.46 40.42
C GLU A 350 -1.22 1.23 41.15
N ARG A 351 -0.46 2.00 40.35
CA ARG A 351 0.47 2.98 40.93
C ARG A 351 -0.26 4.27 41.28
N LYS A 352 0.23 4.99 42.27
CA LYS A 352 -0.35 6.26 42.69
C LYS A 352 -0.53 7.23 41.52
N GLY A 353 -1.78 7.61 41.27
CA GLY A 353 -2.14 8.53 40.18
C GLY A 353 -2.25 7.90 38.78
N CYS A 354 -2.10 6.57 38.66
CA CYS A 354 -2.30 5.83 37.40
C CYS A 354 -3.54 4.92 37.54
N LYS A 355 -4.15 4.59 36.39
CA LYS A 355 -5.28 3.65 36.29
C LYS A 355 -5.08 2.72 35.10
N ASP A 356 -3.83 2.25 34.89
CA ASP A 356 -3.47 1.47 33.71
C ASP A 356 -4.12 0.08 33.71
N PHE A 357 -4.18 -0.58 34.87
CA PHE A 357 -4.84 -1.89 35.06
C PHE A 357 -6.34 -1.77 34.84
N GLN A 358 -7.00 -0.83 35.53
CA GLN A 358 -8.45 -0.62 35.43
C GLN A 358 -8.83 -0.18 33.99
N ALA A 359 -8.01 0.65 33.33
CA ALA A 359 -8.25 1.07 31.95
C ALA A 359 -8.17 -0.11 30.96
N LEU A 360 -7.20 -1.03 31.15
CA LEU A 360 -7.12 -2.23 30.33
C LEU A 360 -8.26 -3.20 30.65
N GLN A 361 -8.57 -3.42 31.92
CA GLN A 361 -9.69 -4.29 32.38
C GLN A 361 -11.01 -3.83 31.75
N ASN A 362 -11.37 -2.55 31.92
CA ASN A 362 -12.58 -1.98 31.32
C ASN A 362 -12.58 -2.13 29.77
N GLY A 363 -11.42 -1.94 29.13
CA GLY A 363 -11.27 -2.14 27.70
C GLY A 363 -11.43 -3.59 27.27
N LEU A 364 -11.08 -4.58 28.12
CA LEU A 364 -11.30 -6.01 27.87
C LEU A 364 -12.76 -6.39 28.08
N ILE A 365 -13.40 -5.93 29.17
CA ILE A 365 -14.82 -6.15 29.45
C ILE A 365 -15.67 -5.67 28.25
N ASN A 366 -15.40 -4.47 27.72
CA ASN A 366 -16.15 -3.92 26.61
C ASN A 366 -16.03 -4.73 25.29
N CYS A 367 -15.03 -5.58 25.16
CA CYS A 367 -14.81 -6.39 23.95
C CYS A 367 -14.70 -7.90 24.24
N GLU A 368 -15.04 -8.35 25.45
CA GLU A 368 -14.89 -9.73 25.91
C GLU A 368 -15.48 -10.74 24.93
N GLN A 369 -16.69 -10.47 24.46
CA GLN A 369 -17.41 -11.33 23.50
C GLN A 369 -16.69 -11.52 22.16
N TYR A 370 -15.72 -10.65 21.81
CA TYR A 370 -15.00 -10.64 20.54
C TYR A 370 -13.56 -11.17 20.65
N ILE A 371 -13.15 -11.68 21.83
CA ILE A 371 -11.77 -12.13 22.06
C ILE A 371 -11.53 -13.51 21.44
N PHE A 372 -12.51 -14.41 21.51
CA PHE A 372 -12.40 -15.80 21.07
C PHE A 372 -13.18 -16.11 19.78
N THR A 373 -13.63 -15.11 19.03
CA THR A 373 -14.35 -15.30 17.74
C THR A 373 -13.56 -16.17 16.76
N PHE A 374 -12.23 -16.08 16.77
CA PHE A 374 -11.34 -16.88 15.91
C PHE A 374 -11.43 -18.40 16.20
N LEU A 375 -11.85 -18.81 17.40
CA LEU A 375 -12.11 -20.19 17.76
C LEU A 375 -13.48 -20.67 17.28
N GLU A 376 -14.45 -19.77 17.22
CA GLU A 376 -15.85 -20.08 16.88
C GLU A 376 -16.12 -20.00 15.37
N GLN A 377 -15.37 -19.17 14.66
CA GLN A 377 -15.63 -18.86 13.24
C GLN A 377 -14.43 -19.22 12.37
N GLU A 378 -14.71 -20.05 11.36
CA GLU A 378 -13.68 -20.49 10.41
C GLU A 378 -13.16 -19.33 9.56
N GLY A 379 -11.83 -19.33 9.30
CA GLY A 379 -11.18 -18.32 8.48
C GLY A 379 -10.96 -16.98 9.17
N VAL A 380 -11.31 -16.86 10.45
CA VAL A 380 -11.03 -15.66 11.26
C VAL A 380 -9.70 -15.82 11.99
N PRO A 381 -8.69 -14.98 11.72
CA PRO A 381 -7.40 -15.04 12.42
C PRO A 381 -7.49 -14.40 13.81
N HIS A 382 -6.67 -14.87 14.76
CA HIS A 382 -6.54 -14.26 16.09
C HIS A 382 -5.77 -12.92 16.08
N HIS A 383 -5.23 -12.50 14.93
CA HIS A 383 -4.40 -11.30 14.80
C HIS A 383 -4.73 -10.47 13.55
N ASN A 384 -4.29 -9.20 13.53
CA ASN A 384 -4.46 -8.28 12.40
C ASN A 384 -3.14 -7.95 11.67
N ASN A 385 -2.14 -8.83 11.72
CA ASN A 385 -0.81 -8.60 11.15
C ASN A 385 -0.84 -8.34 9.63
N SER A 386 -1.81 -8.92 8.92
CA SER A 386 -1.96 -8.73 7.47
C SER A 386 -2.33 -7.30 7.10
N SER A 387 -3.23 -6.64 7.88
CA SER A 387 -3.58 -5.24 7.68
C SER A 387 -2.42 -4.33 8.05
N GLU A 388 -1.78 -4.57 9.21
CA GLU A 388 -0.57 -3.84 9.63
C GLU A 388 0.53 -3.93 8.57
N GLY A 389 0.75 -5.12 8.00
CA GLY A 389 1.74 -5.36 6.95
C GLY A 389 1.44 -4.58 5.67
N ALA A 390 0.17 -4.52 5.27
CA ALA A 390 -0.26 -3.80 4.07
C ALA A 390 -0.05 -2.27 4.18
N ILE A 391 -0.26 -1.70 5.38
CA ILE A 391 -0.10 -0.24 5.56
C ILE A 391 1.30 0.18 6.03
N ARG A 392 2.18 -0.77 6.39
CA ARG A 392 3.54 -0.45 6.84
C ARG A 392 4.36 0.30 5.80
N ILE A 393 4.22 -0.06 4.52
CA ILE A 393 4.93 0.61 3.42
C ILE A 393 4.51 2.07 3.25
N LEU A 394 3.27 2.42 3.60
CA LEU A 394 2.78 3.81 3.61
C LEU A 394 3.56 4.67 4.60
N LYS A 395 3.91 4.12 5.77
CA LYS A 395 4.79 4.81 6.73
C LYS A 395 6.20 5.01 6.17
N VAL A 396 6.72 4.04 5.42
CA VAL A 396 8.02 4.18 4.73
C VAL A 396 7.94 5.27 3.68
N LYS A 397 6.92 5.25 2.82
CA LYS A 397 6.68 6.27 1.79
C LYS A 397 6.57 7.67 2.41
N SER A 398 5.79 7.79 3.47
CA SER A 398 5.60 9.06 4.19
C SER A 398 6.92 9.58 4.77
N LYS A 399 7.76 8.73 5.36
CA LYS A 399 9.07 9.10 5.91
C LYS A 399 10.06 9.50 4.82
N VAL A 400 10.12 8.74 3.72
CA VAL A 400 11.09 8.98 2.62
C VAL A 400 10.72 10.22 1.80
N SER A 401 9.43 10.45 1.56
CA SER A 401 8.93 11.55 0.73
C SER A 401 8.43 12.77 1.52
N GLY A 402 8.44 12.71 2.87
CA GLY A 402 7.89 13.77 3.73
C GLY A 402 6.36 13.87 3.69
N GLY A 403 5.67 12.83 3.20
CA GLY A 403 4.22 12.78 3.01
C GLY A 403 3.80 12.91 1.55
N PHE A 404 2.52 13.21 1.34
CA PHE A 404 1.93 13.41 0.02
C PHE A 404 1.66 14.90 -0.21
N ARG A 405 2.07 15.42 -1.35
CA ARG A 405 1.90 16.86 -1.66
C ARG A 405 0.46 17.24 -1.99
N THR A 406 -0.35 16.28 -2.48
CA THR A 406 -1.75 16.50 -2.88
C THR A 406 -2.61 15.30 -2.52
N GLU A 407 -3.92 15.52 -2.34
CA GLU A 407 -4.91 14.47 -2.15
C GLU A 407 -4.95 13.53 -3.37
N VAL A 408 -4.96 14.10 -4.58
CA VAL A 408 -4.90 13.30 -5.81
C VAL A 408 -3.70 12.35 -5.84
N GLY A 409 -2.53 12.81 -5.37
CA GLY A 409 -1.33 11.96 -5.31
C GLY A 409 -1.44 10.85 -4.26
N ALA A 410 -2.15 11.09 -3.16
CA ALA A 410 -2.45 10.08 -2.15
C ALA A 410 -3.43 9.02 -2.69
N ASP A 411 -4.48 9.44 -3.40
CA ASP A 411 -5.45 8.55 -4.03
C ASP A 411 -4.83 7.70 -5.15
N GLU A 412 -3.95 8.30 -5.98
CA GLU A 412 -3.20 7.56 -6.99
C GLU A 412 -2.35 6.47 -6.36
N TYR A 413 -1.66 6.81 -5.27
CA TYR A 413 -0.85 5.86 -4.53
C TYR A 413 -1.71 4.75 -3.93
N ALA A 414 -2.82 5.07 -3.28
CA ALA A 414 -3.74 4.11 -2.68
C ALA A 414 -4.30 3.12 -3.71
N CYS A 415 -4.70 3.64 -4.88
CA CYS A 415 -5.21 2.85 -6.00
C CYS A 415 -4.18 1.80 -6.46
N PHE A 416 -2.97 2.23 -6.83
CA PHE A 416 -1.92 1.29 -7.27
C PHE A 416 -1.47 0.36 -6.14
N HIS A 417 -1.38 0.87 -4.91
CA HIS A 417 -0.98 0.06 -3.76
C HIS A 417 -1.96 -1.09 -3.50
N SER A 418 -3.26 -0.84 -3.62
CA SER A 418 -4.30 -1.87 -3.51
C SER A 418 -4.11 -2.98 -4.54
N ILE A 419 -3.85 -2.62 -5.79
CA ILE A 419 -3.65 -3.57 -6.89
C ILE A 419 -2.38 -4.40 -6.68
N VAL A 420 -1.26 -3.79 -6.30
CA VAL A 420 -0.01 -4.52 -6.13
C VAL A 420 0.00 -5.39 -4.87
N GLU A 421 -0.68 -4.99 -3.81
CA GLU A 421 -0.85 -5.84 -2.62
C GLU A 421 -1.83 -7.00 -2.89
N THR A 422 -2.88 -6.76 -3.68
CA THR A 422 -3.77 -7.83 -4.16
C THR A 422 -3.01 -8.84 -5.04
N ALA A 423 -2.21 -8.37 -5.99
CA ALA A 423 -1.36 -9.24 -6.82
C ALA A 423 -0.40 -10.08 -5.97
N LYS A 424 0.29 -9.47 -5.00
CA LYS A 424 1.19 -10.16 -4.07
C LYS A 424 0.47 -11.27 -3.29
N ARG A 425 -0.74 -11.02 -2.80
CA ARG A 425 -1.55 -11.99 -2.04
C ARG A 425 -1.95 -13.21 -2.87
N ASN A 426 -1.99 -13.04 -4.19
CA ASN A 426 -2.28 -14.10 -5.13
C ASN A 426 -1.01 -14.67 -5.82
N GLY A 427 0.18 -14.48 -5.24
CA GLY A 427 1.42 -15.03 -5.79
C GLY A 427 1.91 -14.38 -7.08
N VAL A 428 1.23 -13.33 -7.58
CA VAL A 428 1.58 -12.65 -8.82
C VAL A 428 2.64 -11.57 -8.56
N SER A 429 3.65 -11.51 -9.42
CA SER A 429 4.66 -10.45 -9.37
C SER A 429 3.99 -9.07 -9.47
N LYS A 430 4.30 -8.17 -8.53
CA LYS A 430 3.80 -6.78 -8.53
C LYS A 430 4.14 -6.05 -9.84
N PHE A 431 5.32 -6.28 -10.40
CA PHE A 431 5.73 -5.69 -11.67
C PHE A 431 4.91 -6.25 -12.82
N LYS A 432 4.71 -7.59 -12.89
CA LYS A 432 3.88 -8.24 -13.92
C LYS A 432 2.45 -7.71 -13.90
N ALA A 433 1.84 -7.59 -12.71
CA ALA A 433 0.49 -7.06 -12.57
C ALA A 433 0.37 -5.61 -13.07
N LEU A 434 1.31 -4.74 -12.70
CA LEU A 434 1.36 -3.37 -13.20
C LEU A 434 1.59 -3.31 -14.71
N PHE A 435 2.47 -4.16 -15.25
CA PHE A 435 2.73 -4.21 -16.68
C PHE A 435 1.49 -4.64 -17.47
N GLN A 436 0.80 -5.68 -17.05
CA GLN A 436 -0.45 -6.13 -17.67
C GLN A 436 -1.52 -5.03 -17.67
N LEU A 437 -1.63 -4.29 -16.56
CA LEU A 437 -2.56 -3.17 -16.43
C LEU A 437 -2.21 -2.01 -17.36
N ILE A 438 -0.94 -1.62 -17.41
CA ILE A 438 -0.46 -0.44 -18.13
C ILE A 438 -0.41 -0.70 -19.63
N SER A 439 0.00 -1.89 -20.06
CA SER A 439 0.07 -2.29 -21.48
C SER A 439 -1.29 -2.67 -22.08
N ASP A 440 -2.39 -2.59 -21.31
CA ASP A 440 -3.73 -3.02 -21.74
C ASP A 440 -3.81 -4.48 -22.20
N MET A 441 -2.84 -5.32 -21.80
CA MET A 441 -2.81 -6.76 -22.12
C MET A 441 -3.86 -7.57 -21.35
N ALA A 442 -4.45 -7.00 -20.31
CA ALA A 442 -5.47 -7.66 -19.51
C ALA A 442 -6.81 -6.94 -19.64
N PRO A 443 -7.94 -7.64 -19.86
CA PRO A 443 -9.26 -7.07 -19.78
C PRO A 443 -9.50 -6.51 -18.37
N LYS A 444 -9.76 -5.21 -18.28
CA LYS A 444 -9.89 -4.49 -16.99
C LYS A 444 -11.06 -4.98 -16.15
N ASN A 445 -12.14 -5.43 -16.82
CA ASN A 445 -13.37 -5.84 -16.17
C ASN A 445 -13.28 -7.18 -15.43
N ASP A 446 -12.23 -7.98 -15.69
CA ASP A 446 -12.03 -9.28 -15.05
C ASP A 446 -10.61 -9.50 -14.49
N PHE A 447 -9.84 -8.42 -14.33
CA PHE A 447 -8.46 -8.48 -13.83
C PHE A 447 -8.39 -9.15 -12.45
N ILE A 448 -9.28 -8.76 -11.53
CA ILE A 448 -9.34 -9.33 -10.18
C ILE A 448 -9.85 -10.76 -10.22
N GLY A 449 -10.91 -11.06 -11.00
CA GLY A 449 -11.41 -12.41 -11.16
C GLY A 449 -10.33 -13.39 -11.60
N ARG A 450 -9.49 -13.01 -12.56
CA ARG A 450 -8.35 -13.84 -13.00
C ARG A 450 -7.26 -13.99 -11.96
N LEU A 451 -6.92 -12.93 -11.22
CA LEU A 451 -5.98 -13.04 -10.11
C LEU A 451 -6.46 -14.03 -9.04
N LEU A 452 -7.77 -14.15 -8.86
CA LEU A 452 -8.36 -15.08 -7.90
C LEU A 452 -8.41 -16.52 -8.43
N SER A 453 -8.67 -16.71 -9.75
CA SER A 453 -8.83 -18.03 -10.39
C SER A 453 -7.52 -18.72 -10.79
N GLU A 454 -6.43 -17.97 -11.02
CA GLU A 454 -5.12 -18.55 -11.35
C GLU A 454 -4.48 -19.33 -10.17
N ASN A 455 -5.08 -19.33 -8.98
CA ASN A 455 -4.53 -19.91 -7.76
C ASN A 455 -5.53 -20.77 -6.94
N ASP A 456 -6.65 -21.18 -7.52
CA ASP A 456 -7.52 -22.23 -7.03
C ASP A 456 -7.14 -23.54 -7.72
#